data_9dc7efc1145a22aad97cfe76f3aba3eb
#
_entry.id   9dc7efc1145a22aad97cfe76f3aba3eb
#
_cell.length_a   1.000
_cell.length_b   1.000
_cell.length_c   1.000
_cell.angle_alpha   90.00
_cell.angle_beta   90.00
_cell.angle_gamma   90.00
#
_symmetry.space_group_name_H-M   'P 1'
#
loop_
_entity.id
_entity.type
_entity.pdbx_description
1 polymer ?
#
loop_
_entity_poly.entity_id
_entity_poly.type
_entity_poly.pdbx_seq_one_letter_code
_entity_poly.pdbx_strand_id
1 'polypeptide(L)'
;MDIQFYGANCITLTIKGARVVIDDNLAELGGKSITKAGDIALFTGAHGKIKADVKLMIDLPGEYEVSNVSITGIPARAHLDASGLANTIYTITAGDTTVAVIGHIYHDLNEKQLETIGLVDAMIIPVGGHGYTLDPLGALKVIKAVEPKVVIPTHYDDSTLSFEVPQTDLASALHDLGMEPQETTAKLKLKPSELSDATHLIVLEKS
;
A
#
# COMPACT_ATOMS: atom_id res chain seq x y z
N MET A 1 2.78 -4.99 14.55
CA MET A 1 3.36 -4.79 13.20
C MET A 1 3.90 -3.37 13.12
N ASP A 2 5.13 -3.17 12.62
CA ASP A 2 5.70 -1.83 12.45
C ASP A 2 5.68 -1.44 10.97
N ILE A 3 5.23 -0.23 10.64
CA ILE A 3 5.05 0.26 9.26
C ILE A 3 5.92 1.50 9.05
N GLN A 4 6.69 1.53 7.95
CA GLN A 4 7.52 2.68 7.54
C GLN A 4 7.38 2.95 6.05
N PHE A 5 7.39 4.23 5.67
CA PHE A 5 7.24 4.72 4.30
C PHE A 5 8.58 5.22 3.74
N TYR A 6 8.85 4.95 2.45
CA TYR A 6 10.10 5.29 1.79
C TYR A 6 9.94 6.13 0.51
N GLY A 7 8.72 6.48 0.16
CA GLY A 7 8.38 7.25 -1.06
C GLY A 7 7.61 6.42 -2.08
N ALA A 8 6.94 7.07 -3.00
CA ALA A 8 6.01 6.45 -3.95
C ALA A 8 5.03 5.50 -3.24
N ASN A 9 4.94 4.23 -3.63
CA ASN A 9 4.20 3.19 -2.90
C ASN A 9 5.10 2.33 -2.00
N CYS A 10 6.40 2.68 -1.87
CA CYS A 10 7.32 1.84 -1.14
C CYS A 10 7.11 1.92 0.37
N ILE A 11 6.66 0.83 0.93
CA ILE A 11 6.39 0.66 2.37
C ILE A 11 7.05 -0.63 2.87
N THR A 12 7.43 -0.64 4.13
CA THR A 12 7.82 -1.88 4.81
C THR A 12 6.89 -2.21 5.95
N LEU A 13 6.56 -3.51 6.07
CA LEU A 13 5.93 -4.08 7.24
C LEU A 13 6.96 -4.94 7.96
N THR A 14 7.36 -4.54 9.18
CA THR A 14 8.26 -5.32 10.01
C THR A 14 7.45 -6.09 11.05
N ILE A 15 7.54 -7.40 10.96
CA ILE A 15 6.83 -8.37 11.78
C ILE A 15 7.88 -9.23 12.47
N LYS A 16 7.61 -9.79 13.63
CA LYS A 16 8.58 -10.64 14.32
C LYS A 16 9.06 -11.78 13.41
N GLY A 17 10.34 -11.73 13.02
CA GLY A 17 10.98 -12.73 12.17
C GLY A 17 10.80 -12.52 10.64
N ALA A 18 10.13 -11.46 10.20
CA ALA A 18 9.94 -11.15 8.79
C ALA A 18 9.95 -9.64 8.52
N ARG A 19 10.42 -9.27 7.34
CA ARG A 19 10.25 -7.93 6.78
C ARG A 19 9.64 -8.06 5.38
N VAL A 20 8.47 -7.49 5.20
CA VAL A 20 7.80 -7.40 3.90
C VAL A 20 8.10 -6.03 3.33
N VAL A 21 8.64 -5.98 2.13
CA VAL A 21 8.92 -4.75 1.38
C VAL A 21 7.95 -4.70 0.20
N ILE A 22 7.18 -3.63 0.12
CA ILE A 22 6.08 -3.47 -0.82
C ILE A 22 6.46 -2.41 -1.83
N ASP A 23 6.27 -2.71 -3.12
CA ASP A 23 6.44 -1.80 -4.26
C ASP A 23 7.77 -1.00 -4.25
N ASP A 24 8.89 -1.68 -3.98
CA ASP A 24 10.22 -1.06 -4.02
C ASP A 24 10.69 -0.79 -5.47
N ASN A 25 9.99 0.11 -6.14
CA ASN A 25 10.34 0.66 -7.46
C ASN A 25 11.18 1.96 -7.34
N LEU A 26 11.72 2.26 -6.15
CA LEU A 26 12.43 3.51 -5.89
C LEU A 26 13.63 3.72 -6.81
N ALA A 27 14.36 2.66 -7.16
CA ALA A 27 15.51 2.77 -8.06
C ALA A 27 15.13 3.23 -9.48
N GLU A 28 13.92 2.91 -9.95
CA GLU A 28 13.39 3.34 -11.25
C GLU A 28 12.97 4.81 -11.22
N LEU A 29 12.63 5.32 -10.04
CA LEU A 29 12.25 6.71 -9.80
C LEU A 29 13.46 7.60 -9.38
N GLY A 30 14.69 7.11 -9.56
CA GLY A 30 15.92 7.85 -9.22
C GLY A 30 16.34 7.77 -7.76
N GLY A 31 15.60 7.05 -6.93
CA GLY A 31 15.94 6.77 -5.54
C GLY A 31 16.86 5.55 -5.37
N LYS A 32 16.87 4.99 -4.19
CA LYS A 32 17.62 3.76 -3.87
C LYS A 32 16.68 2.68 -3.40
N SER A 33 16.80 1.47 -3.99
CA SER A 33 16.11 0.29 -3.49
C SER A 33 16.48 0.02 -2.03
N ILE A 34 15.46 -0.31 -1.24
CA ILE A 34 15.59 -0.62 0.19
C ILE A 34 15.49 -2.13 0.47
N THR A 35 15.17 -2.92 -0.56
CA THR A 35 15.05 -4.38 -0.46
C THR A 35 16.41 -5.00 -0.16
N LYS A 36 16.45 -5.91 0.82
CA LYS A 36 17.65 -6.59 1.30
C LYS A 36 17.52 -8.10 1.19
N ALA A 37 18.64 -8.80 1.32
CA ALA A 37 18.64 -10.25 1.41
C ALA A 37 17.76 -10.75 2.58
N GLY A 38 16.95 -11.77 2.29
CA GLY A 38 16.04 -12.37 3.25
C GLY A 38 14.69 -11.66 3.41
N ASP A 39 14.46 -10.50 2.76
CA ASP A 39 13.16 -9.85 2.73
C ASP A 39 12.11 -10.68 1.96
N ILE A 40 10.85 -10.42 2.22
CA ILE A 40 9.72 -10.80 1.37
C ILE A 40 9.43 -9.58 0.51
N ALA A 41 9.66 -9.68 -0.80
CA ALA A 41 9.39 -8.59 -1.73
C ALA A 41 8.01 -8.79 -2.38
N LEU A 42 7.14 -7.78 -2.31
CA LEU A 42 5.77 -7.84 -2.76
C LEU A 42 5.49 -6.67 -3.71
N PHE A 43 4.86 -6.97 -4.86
CA PHE A 43 4.53 -5.97 -5.88
C PHE A 43 3.06 -6.01 -6.25
N THR A 44 2.42 -4.85 -6.20
CA THR A 44 1.00 -4.68 -6.56
C THR A 44 0.78 -4.56 -8.07
N GLY A 45 1.83 -4.29 -8.84
CA GLY A 45 1.80 -4.13 -10.29
C GLY A 45 3.17 -4.35 -10.91
N ALA A 46 3.42 -3.72 -12.06
CA ALA A 46 4.70 -3.80 -12.75
C ALA A 46 5.87 -3.36 -11.85
N HIS A 47 6.97 -4.04 -11.95
CA HIS A 47 8.16 -3.74 -11.16
C HIS A 47 9.45 -3.98 -11.96
N GLY A 48 10.53 -3.35 -11.50
CA GLY A 48 11.86 -3.56 -12.02
C GLY A 48 12.52 -4.86 -11.53
N LYS A 49 13.74 -5.06 -11.93
CA LYS A 49 14.52 -6.23 -11.54
C LYS A 49 15.04 -6.09 -10.11
N ILE A 50 14.62 -6.97 -9.22
CA ILE A 50 15.18 -7.09 -7.88
C ILE A 50 16.60 -7.67 -7.97
N LYS A 51 17.55 -6.98 -7.31
CA LYS A 51 18.96 -7.41 -7.23
C LYS A 51 19.27 -8.17 -5.94
N ALA A 52 18.47 -7.97 -4.89
CA ALA A 52 18.68 -8.61 -3.60
C ALA A 52 18.27 -10.10 -3.65
N ASP A 53 18.94 -10.93 -2.86
CA ASP A 53 18.58 -12.34 -2.66
C ASP A 53 17.42 -12.41 -1.64
N VAL A 54 16.20 -12.15 -2.12
CA VAL A 54 14.99 -12.13 -1.30
C VAL A 54 14.55 -13.54 -0.92
N LYS A 55 13.92 -13.67 0.23
CA LYS A 55 13.36 -14.94 0.70
C LYS A 55 12.21 -15.43 -0.17
N LEU A 56 11.38 -14.49 -0.61
CA LEU A 56 10.24 -14.74 -1.50
C LEU A 56 9.91 -13.47 -2.25
N MET A 57 9.66 -13.57 -3.55
CA MET A 57 9.09 -12.53 -4.37
C MET A 57 7.64 -12.90 -4.71
N ILE A 58 6.72 -11.96 -4.52
CA ILE A 58 5.29 -12.12 -4.81
C ILE A 58 4.86 -10.94 -5.70
N ASP A 59 4.45 -11.24 -6.92
CA ASP A 59 4.01 -10.28 -7.94
C ASP A 59 2.72 -10.72 -8.65
N LEU A 60 2.09 -11.78 -8.16
CA LEU A 60 0.87 -12.37 -8.73
C LEU A 60 -0.21 -12.55 -7.65
N PRO A 61 -1.51 -12.57 -8.06
CA PRO A 61 -2.58 -12.99 -7.18
C PRO A 61 -2.39 -14.43 -6.69
N GLY A 62 -2.82 -14.73 -5.46
CA GLY A 62 -2.72 -16.06 -4.87
C GLY A 62 -2.72 -16.01 -3.36
N GLU A 63 -2.56 -17.17 -2.75
CA GLU A 63 -2.44 -17.32 -1.31
C GLU A 63 -1.03 -17.79 -0.97
N TYR A 64 -0.37 -17.07 -0.09
CA TYR A 64 1.02 -17.33 0.30
C TYR A 64 1.13 -17.34 1.82
N GLU A 65 1.98 -18.22 2.33
CA GLU A 65 2.35 -18.24 3.74
C GLU A 65 3.86 -18.34 3.87
N VAL A 66 4.46 -17.38 4.55
CA VAL A 66 5.91 -17.30 4.73
C VAL A 66 6.25 -16.64 6.06
N SER A 67 7.09 -17.25 6.88
CA SER A 67 7.54 -16.69 8.17
C SER A 67 6.39 -16.29 9.12
N ASN A 68 5.32 -17.08 9.18
CA ASN A 68 4.08 -16.80 9.93
C ASN A 68 3.37 -15.51 9.49
N VAL A 69 3.52 -15.15 8.23
CA VAL A 69 2.78 -14.08 7.56
C VAL A 69 1.94 -14.73 6.48
N SER A 70 0.63 -14.53 6.54
CA SER A 70 -0.30 -14.94 5.49
C SER A 70 -0.53 -13.75 4.57
N ILE A 71 -0.40 -13.97 3.26
CA ILE A 71 -0.57 -12.94 2.23
C ILE A 71 -1.58 -13.47 1.22
N THR A 72 -2.67 -12.74 1.02
CA THR A 72 -3.68 -13.03 0.00
C THR A 72 -3.61 -11.98 -1.09
N GLY A 73 -3.30 -12.38 -2.32
CA GLY A 73 -3.29 -11.54 -3.50
C GLY A 73 -4.61 -11.64 -4.26
N ILE A 74 -5.30 -10.53 -4.41
CA ILE A 74 -6.61 -10.39 -5.03
C ILE A 74 -6.44 -9.72 -6.40
N PRO A 75 -6.80 -10.38 -7.53
CA PRO A 75 -6.65 -9.78 -8.84
C PRO A 75 -7.52 -8.53 -8.98
N ALA A 76 -6.92 -7.46 -9.49
CA ALA A 76 -7.58 -6.18 -9.66
C ALA A 76 -7.24 -5.54 -11.01
N ARG A 77 -8.16 -4.71 -11.53
CA ARG A 77 -7.92 -3.91 -12.72
C ARG A 77 -6.90 -2.82 -12.40
N ALA A 78 -5.87 -2.69 -13.24
CA ALA A 78 -4.95 -1.57 -13.14
C ALA A 78 -5.68 -0.24 -13.42
N HIS A 79 -5.21 0.85 -12.80
CA HIS A 79 -5.83 2.17 -12.96
C HIS A 79 -5.86 2.62 -14.43
N LEU A 80 -4.79 2.38 -15.17
CA LEU A 80 -4.65 2.75 -16.58
C LEU A 80 -5.39 1.84 -17.56
N ASP A 81 -5.78 0.63 -17.16
CA ASP A 81 -6.37 -0.33 -18.06
C ASP A 81 -7.86 -0.10 -18.24
N ALA A 82 -8.36 -0.21 -19.48
CA ALA A 82 -9.77 -0.18 -19.76
C ALA A 82 -10.49 -1.44 -19.24
N SER A 83 -9.79 -2.56 -19.23
CA SER A 83 -10.28 -3.87 -18.76
C SER A 83 -9.11 -4.77 -18.40
N GLY A 84 -9.39 -5.87 -17.72
CA GLY A 84 -8.37 -6.84 -17.32
C GLY A 84 -8.09 -6.83 -15.82
N LEU A 85 -7.17 -7.67 -15.40
CA LEU A 85 -6.78 -7.86 -13.99
C LEU A 85 -5.24 -7.91 -13.93
N ALA A 86 -4.60 -6.78 -14.29
CA ALA A 86 -3.14 -6.70 -14.41
C ALA A 86 -2.44 -6.39 -13.07
N ASN A 87 -3.20 -5.90 -12.08
CA ASN A 87 -2.67 -5.55 -10.77
C ASN A 87 -3.25 -6.44 -9.66
N THR A 88 -2.65 -6.37 -8.50
CA THR A 88 -3.03 -7.18 -7.33
C THR A 88 -3.20 -6.30 -6.10
N ILE A 89 -4.33 -6.42 -5.42
CA ILE A 89 -4.51 -5.95 -4.05
C ILE A 89 -3.99 -7.04 -3.13
N TYR A 90 -3.28 -6.69 -2.08
CA TYR A 90 -2.83 -7.67 -1.09
C TYR A 90 -3.43 -7.39 0.28
N THR A 91 -3.87 -8.44 0.96
CA THR A 91 -4.06 -8.44 2.40
C THR A 91 -2.93 -9.21 3.05
N ILE A 92 -2.33 -8.63 4.09
CA ILE A 92 -1.16 -9.18 4.79
C ILE A 92 -1.54 -9.32 6.25
N THR A 93 -1.62 -10.56 6.71
CA THR A 93 -2.04 -10.90 8.07
C THR A 93 -0.90 -11.52 8.86
N ALA A 94 -0.67 -11.00 10.07
CA ALA A 94 0.27 -11.59 11.03
C ALA A 94 -0.30 -11.50 12.44
N GLY A 95 -0.56 -12.64 13.03
CA GLY A 95 -1.31 -12.75 14.29
C GLY A 95 -2.73 -12.22 14.13
N ASP A 96 -3.09 -11.22 14.90
CA ASP A 96 -4.39 -10.54 14.91
C ASP A 96 -4.42 -9.24 14.09
N THR A 97 -3.35 -8.94 13.35
CA THR A 97 -3.20 -7.68 12.59
C THR A 97 -3.31 -7.95 11.10
N THR A 98 -4.21 -7.26 10.40
CA THR A 98 -4.38 -7.33 8.95
C THR A 98 -4.20 -5.96 8.31
N VAL A 99 -3.34 -5.90 7.28
CA VAL A 99 -3.08 -4.70 6.48
C VAL A 99 -3.48 -4.96 5.03
N ALA A 100 -4.28 -4.08 4.44
CA ALA A 100 -4.57 -4.08 3.00
C ALA A 100 -3.62 -3.12 2.27
N VAL A 101 -3.09 -3.56 1.14
CA VAL A 101 -2.26 -2.78 0.23
C VAL A 101 -2.99 -2.67 -1.11
N ILE A 102 -3.39 -1.45 -1.45
CA ILE A 102 -4.29 -1.22 -2.58
C ILE A 102 -3.54 -1.10 -3.92
N GLY A 103 -2.40 -0.43 -3.95
CA GLY A 103 -1.61 -0.24 -5.17
C GLY A 103 -2.33 0.58 -6.26
N HIS A 104 -1.83 0.49 -7.51
CA HIS A 104 -2.31 1.27 -8.65
C HIS A 104 -3.54 0.65 -9.35
N ILE A 105 -4.62 0.44 -8.59
CA ILE A 105 -5.85 -0.17 -9.10
C ILE A 105 -6.87 0.87 -9.55
N TYR A 106 -7.89 0.43 -10.27
CA TYR A 106 -9.11 1.20 -10.49
C TYR A 106 -10.01 1.13 -9.24
N HIS A 107 -10.72 2.22 -8.96
CA HIS A 107 -11.44 2.40 -7.69
C HIS A 107 -12.71 1.57 -7.52
N ASP A 108 -13.24 0.96 -8.59
CA ASP A 108 -14.45 0.16 -8.50
C ASP A 108 -14.10 -1.28 -8.12
N LEU A 109 -14.27 -1.60 -6.85
CA LEU A 109 -14.12 -2.95 -6.32
C LEU A 109 -15.46 -3.70 -6.40
N ASN A 110 -15.44 -4.94 -6.87
CA ASN A 110 -16.62 -5.79 -6.88
C ASN A 110 -16.82 -6.48 -5.51
N GLU A 111 -18.02 -7.05 -5.31
CA GLU A 111 -18.40 -7.71 -4.06
C GLU A 111 -17.42 -8.82 -3.65
N LYS A 112 -16.95 -9.63 -4.61
CA LYS A 112 -15.98 -10.70 -4.32
C LYS A 112 -14.63 -10.16 -3.84
N GLN A 113 -14.15 -9.06 -4.43
CA GLN A 113 -12.92 -8.41 -3.98
C GLN A 113 -13.10 -7.86 -2.55
N LEU A 114 -14.21 -7.17 -2.27
CA LEU A 114 -14.52 -6.64 -0.94
C LEU A 114 -14.66 -7.76 0.09
N GLU A 115 -15.35 -8.85 -0.24
CA GLU A 115 -15.47 -10.03 0.62
C GLU A 115 -14.09 -10.65 0.93
N THR A 116 -13.21 -10.74 -0.09
CA THR A 116 -11.86 -11.31 0.10
C THR A 116 -10.93 -10.38 0.89
N ILE A 117 -11.04 -9.06 0.70
CA ILE A 117 -10.31 -8.07 1.51
C ILE A 117 -10.73 -8.21 2.98
N GLY A 118 -12.02 -8.32 3.24
CA GLY A 118 -12.57 -8.48 4.58
C GLY A 118 -12.30 -7.30 5.50
N LEU A 119 -12.24 -7.57 6.80
CA LEU A 119 -11.92 -6.55 7.82
C LEU A 119 -10.42 -6.31 7.88
N VAL A 120 -10.00 -5.05 7.79
CA VAL A 120 -8.59 -4.66 7.85
C VAL A 120 -8.35 -3.60 8.92
N ASP A 121 -7.22 -3.72 9.62
CA ASP A 121 -6.83 -2.75 10.64
C ASP A 121 -6.19 -1.51 10.02
N ALA A 122 -5.42 -1.67 8.95
CA ALA A 122 -4.86 -0.56 8.20
C ALA A 122 -4.92 -0.79 6.69
N MET A 123 -5.09 0.31 5.96
CA MET A 123 -5.07 0.34 4.50
C MET A 123 -3.98 1.28 4.01
N ILE A 124 -3.11 0.79 3.14
CA ILE A 124 -2.10 1.55 2.42
C ILE A 124 -2.68 1.84 1.04
N ILE A 125 -2.81 3.13 0.70
CA ILE A 125 -3.54 3.55 -0.49
C ILE A 125 -2.89 4.74 -1.18
N PRO A 126 -2.64 4.67 -2.51
CA PRO A 126 -2.12 5.79 -3.27
C PRO A 126 -3.17 6.89 -3.46
N VAL A 127 -2.72 8.16 -3.49
CA VAL A 127 -3.58 9.34 -3.62
C VAL A 127 -3.07 10.36 -4.66
N GLY A 128 -2.03 10.02 -5.43
CA GLY A 128 -1.34 10.95 -6.33
C GLY A 128 -2.10 11.36 -7.58
N GLY A 129 -2.99 10.50 -8.09
CA GLY A 129 -3.91 10.83 -9.20
C GLY A 129 -3.25 10.93 -10.57
N HIS A 130 -3.64 11.97 -11.31
CA HIS A 130 -3.19 12.32 -12.66
C HIS A 130 -3.30 11.20 -13.71
N GLY A 131 -4.29 10.31 -13.54
CA GLY A 131 -4.56 9.19 -14.45
C GLY A 131 -3.59 8.02 -14.33
N TYR A 132 -2.59 8.09 -13.48
CA TYR A 132 -1.62 7.02 -13.25
C TYR A 132 -2.01 6.11 -12.09
N THR A 133 -2.54 6.69 -11.04
CA THR A 133 -2.99 5.98 -9.84
C THR A 133 -4.31 6.56 -9.33
N LEU A 134 -4.83 6.06 -8.24
CA LEU A 134 -6.01 6.64 -7.61
C LEU A 134 -5.78 8.13 -7.32
N ASP A 135 -6.75 8.94 -7.74
CA ASP A 135 -6.89 10.30 -7.24
C ASP A 135 -7.54 10.26 -5.83
N PRO A 136 -7.54 11.37 -5.10
CA PRO A 136 -8.12 11.40 -3.76
C PRO A 136 -9.59 10.96 -3.71
N LEU A 137 -10.39 11.28 -4.73
CA LEU A 137 -11.81 10.88 -4.79
C LEU A 137 -11.96 9.38 -5.06
N GLY A 138 -11.14 8.81 -5.93
CA GLY A 138 -11.07 7.37 -6.15
C GLY A 138 -10.61 6.61 -4.90
N ALA A 139 -9.58 7.15 -4.22
CA ALA A 139 -9.12 6.61 -2.96
C ALA A 139 -10.23 6.66 -1.87
N LEU A 140 -10.97 7.77 -1.78
CA LEU A 140 -12.10 7.90 -0.84
C LEU A 140 -13.21 6.86 -1.09
N LYS A 141 -13.48 6.52 -2.36
CA LYS A 141 -14.44 5.45 -2.70
C LYS A 141 -13.98 4.10 -2.16
N VAL A 142 -12.71 3.76 -2.34
CA VAL A 142 -12.13 2.51 -1.83
C VAL A 142 -12.12 2.49 -0.30
N ILE A 143 -11.74 3.59 0.35
CA ILE A 143 -11.76 3.73 1.82
C ILE A 143 -13.18 3.50 2.36
N LYS A 144 -14.20 4.12 1.75
CA LYS A 144 -15.60 3.94 2.16
C LYS A 144 -16.15 2.55 1.90
N ALA A 145 -15.65 1.83 0.89
CA ALA A 145 -16.09 0.48 0.60
C ALA A 145 -15.47 -0.57 1.53
N VAL A 146 -14.23 -0.35 1.99
CA VAL A 146 -13.49 -1.29 2.85
C VAL A 146 -13.60 -0.96 4.33
N GLU A 147 -13.80 0.32 4.67
CA GLU A 147 -13.94 0.83 6.06
C GLU A 147 -12.77 0.42 6.98
N PRO A 148 -11.49 0.68 6.60
CA PRO A 148 -10.36 0.35 7.46
C PRO A 148 -10.34 1.22 8.71
N LYS A 149 -9.73 0.75 9.81
CA LYS A 149 -9.54 1.57 11.02
C LYS A 149 -8.46 2.65 10.83
N VAL A 150 -7.41 2.35 10.05
CA VAL A 150 -6.32 3.29 9.73
C VAL A 150 -6.15 3.40 8.22
N VAL A 151 -6.05 4.62 7.72
CA VAL A 151 -5.68 4.95 6.33
C VAL A 151 -4.28 5.52 6.30
N ILE A 152 -3.41 4.97 5.46
CA ILE A 152 -2.04 5.45 5.22
C ILE A 152 -1.95 5.87 3.76
N PRO A 153 -1.94 7.18 3.44
CA PRO A 153 -1.80 7.67 2.08
C PRO A 153 -0.37 7.49 1.58
N THR A 154 -0.25 7.12 0.30
CA THR A 154 1.02 6.94 -0.41
C THR A 154 0.97 7.56 -1.79
N HIS A 155 2.09 7.52 -2.52
CA HIS A 155 2.20 7.91 -3.92
C HIS A 155 1.67 9.34 -4.22
N TYR A 156 1.93 10.26 -3.32
CA TYR A 156 1.76 11.70 -3.52
C TYR A 156 3.08 12.33 -3.97
N ASP A 157 3.08 13.61 -4.37
CA ASP A 157 4.27 14.29 -4.88
C ASP A 157 5.44 14.24 -3.88
N ASP A 158 6.60 13.89 -4.42
CA ASP A 158 7.87 13.83 -3.70
C ASP A 158 8.98 14.35 -4.63
N SER A 159 9.45 15.56 -4.36
CA SER A 159 10.47 16.25 -5.18
C SER A 159 11.81 15.51 -5.25
N THR A 160 12.01 14.47 -4.45
CA THR A 160 13.24 13.64 -4.47
C THR A 160 13.12 12.43 -5.40
N LEU A 161 11.94 12.20 -5.98
CA LEU A 161 11.65 11.12 -6.92
C LEU A 161 11.22 11.67 -8.28
N SER A 162 11.53 10.94 -9.35
CA SER A 162 11.21 11.31 -10.72
C SER A 162 10.01 10.50 -11.21
N PHE A 163 8.80 10.99 -10.98
CA PHE A 163 7.58 10.35 -11.48
C PHE A 163 7.41 10.62 -12.99
N GLU A 164 6.84 9.66 -13.72
CA GLU A 164 6.51 9.79 -15.14
C GLU A 164 5.46 10.88 -15.41
N VAL A 165 4.53 11.04 -14.46
CA VAL A 165 3.49 12.08 -14.48
C VAL A 165 3.52 12.85 -13.17
N PRO A 166 3.11 14.14 -13.14
CA PRO A 166 2.98 14.89 -11.91
C PRO A 166 2.10 14.15 -10.91
N GLN A 167 2.36 14.31 -9.63
CA GLN A 167 1.53 13.76 -8.57
C GLN A 167 0.89 14.90 -7.78
N THR A 168 -0.30 14.67 -7.23
CA THR A 168 -0.93 15.59 -6.28
C THR A 168 -0.08 15.66 -5.01
N ASP A 169 0.18 16.85 -4.50
CA ASP A 169 0.87 17.00 -3.23
C ASP A 169 0.00 16.50 -2.06
N LEU A 170 0.65 16.14 -0.96
CA LEU A 170 -0.03 15.53 0.19
C LEU A 170 -1.12 16.42 0.78
N ALA A 171 -0.87 17.74 0.91
CA ALA A 171 -1.84 18.65 1.52
C ALA A 171 -3.11 18.77 0.67
N SER A 172 -2.96 18.90 -0.65
CA SER A 172 -4.08 18.90 -1.61
C SER A 172 -4.83 17.55 -1.60
N ALA A 173 -4.10 16.44 -1.56
CA ALA A 173 -4.71 15.11 -1.51
C ALA A 173 -5.55 14.92 -0.24
N LEU A 174 -5.05 15.33 0.91
CA LEU A 174 -5.77 15.25 2.19
C LEU A 174 -7.01 16.14 2.23
N HIS A 175 -6.89 17.36 1.67
CA HIS A 175 -8.04 18.26 1.51
C HIS A 175 -9.15 17.63 0.67
N ASP A 176 -8.80 17.04 -0.46
CA ASP A 176 -9.77 16.43 -1.39
C ASP A 176 -10.35 15.11 -0.85
N LEU A 177 -9.59 14.37 -0.04
CA LEU A 177 -10.10 13.23 0.75
C LEU A 177 -11.12 13.69 1.81
N GLY A 178 -11.06 14.94 2.24
CA GLY A 178 -11.83 15.44 3.38
C GLY A 178 -11.42 14.79 4.71
N MET A 179 -10.18 14.37 4.84
CA MET A 179 -9.62 13.72 6.02
C MET A 179 -8.40 14.50 6.54
N GLU A 180 -8.42 14.79 7.83
CA GLU A 180 -7.26 15.38 8.50
C GLU A 180 -6.41 14.27 9.15
N PRO A 181 -5.07 14.38 9.13
CA PRO A 181 -4.23 13.41 9.79
C PRO A 181 -4.41 13.51 11.32
N GLN A 182 -4.73 12.39 11.93
CA GLN A 182 -4.73 12.27 13.39
C GLN A 182 -3.31 12.31 13.95
N GLU A 183 -2.36 11.75 13.18
CA GLU A 183 -0.95 11.67 13.55
C GLU A 183 -0.08 11.75 12.29
N THR A 184 1.10 12.37 12.45
CA THR A 184 2.21 12.30 11.49
C THR A 184 3.42 11.73 12.22
N THR A 185 3.97 10.62 11.71
CA THR A 185 5.05 9.91 12.40
C THR A 185 5.99 9.22 11.41
N ALA A 186 7.26 9.09 11.76
CA ALA A 186 8.23 8.38 10.92
C ALA A 186 8.02 6.84 10.92
N LYS A 187 7.29 6.33 11.92
CA LYS A 187 7.06 4.89 12.08
C LYS A 187 5.79 4.64 12.86
N LEU A 188 4.86 3.94 12.26
CA LEU A 188 3.63 3.49 12.92
C LEU A 188 3.83 2.10 13.53
N LYS A 189 3.52 1.97 14.80
CA LYS A 189 3.38 0.68 15.46
C LYS A 189 1.92 0.29 15.54
N LEU A 190 1.48 -0.50 14.56
CA LEU A 190 0.09 -0.95 14.48
C LEU A 190 -0.19 -2.03 15.53
N LYS A 191 -1.14 -1.75 16.42
CA LYS A 191 -1.64 -2.66 17.45
C LYS A 191 -3.16 -2.64 17.44
N PRO A 192 -3.84 -3.70 16.99
CA PRO A 192 -5.31 -3.75 16.88
C PRO A 192 -6.05 -3.38 18.15
N SER A 193 -5.51 -3.76 19.30
CA SER A 193 -6.12 -3.45 20.62
C SER A 193 -6.11 -1.96 20.99
N GLU A 194 -5.34 -1.13 20.30
CA GLU A 194 -5.24 0.32 20.52
C GLU A 194 -6.01 1.13 19.46
N LEU A 195 -6.61 0.46 18.45
CA LEU A 195 -7.37 1.11 17.39
C LEU A 195 -8.81 1.35 17.82
N SER A 196 -9.35 2.51 17.44
CA SER A 196 -10.78 2.78 17.56
C SER A 196 -11.55 2.15 16.39
N ASP A 197 -12.87 2.08 16.53
CA ASP A 197 -13.76 1.62 15.45
C ASP A 197 -13.95 2.68 14.34
N ALA A 198 -13.61 3.93 14.60
CA ALA A 198 -13.66 4.98 13.59
C ALA A 198 -12.41 4.94 12.71
N THR A 199 -12.57 5.21 11.41
CA THR A 199 -11.45 5.34 10.47
C THR A 199 -10.63 6.59 10.77
N HIS A 200 -9.33 6.43 10.94
CA HIS A 200 -8.36 7.51 11.15
C HIS A 200 -7.33 7.56 10.04
N LEU A 201 -6.87 8.74 9.68
CA LEU A 201 -5.78 8.92 8.73
C LEU A 201 -4.48 9.17 9.49
N ILE A 202 -3.43 8.42 9.12
CA ILE A 202 -2.07 8.58 9.66
C ILE A 202 -1.13 8.83 8.49
N VAL A 203 -0.36 9.91 8.58
CA VAL A 203 0.68 10.23 7.61
C VAL A 203 2.01 9.66 8.10
N LEU A 204 2.66 8.89 7.24
CA LEU A 204 4.02 8.42 7.49
C LEU A 204 5.03 9.36 6.82
N GLU A 205 5.96 9.90 7.61
CA GLU A 205 7.10 10.63 7.08
C GLU A 205 8.02 9.68 6.32
N LYS A 206 8.61 10.18 5.25
CA LYS A 206 9.56 9.41 4.45
C LYS A 206 10.85 9.14 5.26
N SER A 207 11.27 7.87 5.30
CA SER A 207 12.48 7.37 6.00
C SER A 207 13.73 7.43 5.15
#